data_77b2f8239957108bd37f5fabd70ca863
#
_entry.id   77b2f8239957108bd37f5fabd70ca863
#
_cell.length_a   1.000
_cell.length_b   1.000
_cell.length_c   1.000
_cell.angle_alpha   90.00
_cell.angle_beta   90.00
_cell.angle_gamma   90.00
#
_symmetry.space_group_name_H-M   'P 1'
#
loop_
_entity.id
_entity.type
_entity.pdbx_description
1 polymer ?
#
loop_
_entity_poly.entity_id
_entity_poly.type
_entity_poly.pdbx_seq_one_letter_code
_entity_poly.pdbx_strand_id
1 'polypeptide(L)'
;MKIKLANIYVDDLDKALHFYTQVAGFVKKTDVSQGGYRWLTVASPEEPDGTELHLERNDNPAAKAYQQALFEQGQPAAMFYTDDVKRDYERMKDAAEFKMPPTKVTGSTIAQANDTCGNLIQITQLDRVRT
;
A
#
# COMPACT_ATOMS: atom_id res chain seq x y z
N MET A 1 -8.05 10.71 -20.90
CA MET A 1 -7.41 10.75 -19.57
C MET A 1 -7.30 9.34 -19.01
N LYS A 2 -6.24 9.09 -18.25
CA LYS A 2 -5.99 7.77 -17.64
C LYS A 2 -5.50 7.96 -16.20
N ILE A 3 -5.85 7.03 -15.34
CA ILE A 3 -5.29 6.98 -13.98
C ILE A 3 -3.97 6.23 -14.07
N LYS A 4 -2.87 6.96 -13.93
CA LYS A 4 -1.52 6.40 -14.05
C LYS A 4 -0.76 6.41 -12.73
N LEU A 5 -1.24 7.17 -11.74
CA LEU A 5 -0.55 7.39 -10.49
C LEU A 5 -1.56 7.47 -9.35
N ALA A 6 -1.26 6.80 -8.26
CA ALA A 6 -1.94 6.96 -6.99
C ALA A 6 -0.91 7.34 -5.95
N ASN A 7 -1.29 8.13 -4.95
CA ASN A 7 -0.38 8.57 -3.89
C ASN A 7 -0.69 7.91 -2.57
N ILE A 8 0.35 7.68 -1.78
CA ILE A 8 0.21 7.37 -0.37
C ILE A 8 1.25 8.18 0.41
N TYR A 9 0.84 8.79 1.52
CA TYR A 9 1.77 9.53 2.37
C TYR A 9 2.48 8.58 3.34
N VAL A 10 3.76 8.83 3.57
CA VAL A 10 4.59 8.01 4.44
C VAL A 10 5.49 8.91 5.26
N ASP A 11 5.91 8.44 6.43
CA ASP A 11 6.77 9.22 7.32
C ASP A 11 8.24 9.17 6.92
N ASP A 12 8.66 8.15 6.17
CA ASP A 12 10.06 7.93 5.78
C ASP A 12 10.10 7.17 4.47
N LEU A 13 10.75 7.74 3.45
CA LEU A 13 10.77 7.14 2.11
C LEU A 13 11.57 5.84 2.02
N ASP A 14 12.70 5.75 2.72
CA ASP A 14 13.51 4.52 2.68
C ASP A 14 12.78 3.37 3.38
N LYS A 15 12.16 3.67 4.51
CA LYS A 15 11.36 2.68 5.23
C LYS A 15 10.16 2.23 4.40
N ALA A 16 9.52 3.17 3.73
CA ALA A 16 8.39 2.88 2.84
C ALA A 16 8.82 2.02 1.66
N LEU A 17 9.94 2.37 1.02
CA LEU A 17 10.46 1.57 -0.09
C LEU A 17 10.73 0.14 0.35
N HIS A 18 11.33 -0.03 1.53
CA HIS A 18 11.56 -1.38 2.06
C HIS A 18 10.25 -2.14 2.25
N PHE A 19 9.27 -1.51 2.89
CA PHE A 19 8.00 -2.19 3.15
C PHE A 19 7.28 -2.56 1.85
N TYR A 20 7.12 -1.59 0.95
CA TYR A 20 6.32 -1.82 -0.25
C TYR A 20 7.00 -2.73 -1.25
N THR A 21 8.33 -2.86 -1.22
CA THR A 21 9.04 -3.81 -2.09
C THR A 21 9.32 -5.13 -1.40
N GLN A 22 10.03 -5.13 -0.28
CA GLN A 22 10.48 -6.37 0.35
C GLN A 22 9.37 -7.09 1.10
N VAL A 23 8.40 -6.38 1.66
CA VAL A 23 7.32 -6.99 2.42
C VAL A 23 6.07 -7.17 1.56
N ALA A 24 5.59 -6.09 0.94
CA ALA A 24 4.36 -6.16 0.14
C ALA A 24 4.56 -6.81 -1.24
N GLY A 25 5.76 -6.72 -1.81
CA GLY A 25 6.06 -7.43 -3.05
C GLY A 25 5.94 -6.59 -4.32
N PHE A 26 5.80 -5.27 -4.20
CA PHE A 26 5.86 -4.40 -5.37
C PHE A 26 7.31 -4.25 -5.84
N VAL A 27 7.50 -3.66 -7.01
CA VAL A 27 8.84 -3.40 -7.55
C VAL A 27 9.05 -1.89 -7.65
N LYS A 28 10.27 -1.44 -7.38
CA LYS A 28 10.62 -0.04 -7.54
C LYS A 28 10.58 0.32 -9.03
N LYS A 29 9.83 1.37 -9.37
CA LYS A 29 9.67 1.79 -10.76
C LYS A 29 10.52 3.02 -11.05
N THR A 30 10.40 4.06 -10.26
CA THR A 30 11.13 5.30 -10.44
C THR A 30 11.70 5.75 -9.10
N ASP A 31 12.94 6.21 -9.12
CA ASP A 31 13.59 6.75 -7.92
C ASP A 31 14.59 7.81 -8.39
N VAL A 32 14.13 9.06 -8.43
CA VAL A 32 14.89 10.19 -8.93
C VAL A 32 14.89 11.30 -7.89
N SER A 33 16.08 11.80 -7.56
CA SER A 33 16.23 12.92 -6.62
C SER A 33 16.72 14.15 -7.37
N GLN A 34 16.06 15.29 -7.09
CA GLN A 34 16.43 16.57 -7.69
C GLN A 34 15.99 17.69 -6.77
N GLY A 35 16.91 18.64 -6.49
CA GLY A 35 16.59 19.82 -5.70
C GLY A 35 16.06 19.51 -4.30
N GLY A 36 16.57 18.45 -3.68
CA GLY A 36 16.09 18.06 -2.35
C GLY A 36 14.80 17.27 -2.35
N TYR A 37 14.19 17.07 -3.52
CA TYR A 37 12.97 16.28 -3.65
C TYR A 37 13.30 14.91 -4.25
N ARG A 38 12.67 13.89 -3.72
CA ARG A 38 12.82 12.51 -4.22
C ARG A 38 11.48 12.03 -4.77
N TRP A 39 11.47 11.71 -6.06
CA TRP A 39 10.31 11.11 -6.72
C TRP A 39 10.47 9.61 -6.67
N LEU A 40 9.62 8.94 -5.92
CA LEU A 40 9.75 7.51 -5.66
C LEU A 40 8.42 6.83 -5.94
N THR A 41 8.43 5.86 -6.86
CA THR A 41 7.24 5.07 -7.16
C THR A 41 7.55 3.59 -7.16
N VAL A 42 6.51 2.80 -6.88
CA VAL A 42 6.53 1.35 -7.00
C VAL A 42 5.36 0.92 -7.88
N ALA A 43 5.45 -0.27 -8.45
CA ALA A 43 4.40 -0.82 -9.32
C ALA A 43 4.23 -2.30 -9.02
N SER A 44 3.09 -2.86 -9.45
CA SER A 44 2.87 -4.29 -9.34
C SER A 44 3.77 -5.03 -10.33
N PRO A 45 4.45 -6.11 -9.89
CA PRO A 45 5.20 -6.95 -10.84
C PRO A 45 4.29 -7.63 -11.87
N GLU A 46 2.98 -7.74 -11.57
CA GLU A 46 2.00 -8.30 -12.51
C GLU A 46 1.59 -7.29 -13.56
N GLU A 47 1.76 -5.99 -13.28
CA GLU A 47 1.42 -4.90 -14.19
C GLU A 47 2.52 -3.84 -14.15
N PRO A 48 3.74 -4.18 -14.63
CA PRO A 48 4.88 -3.26 -14.45
C PRO A 48 4.71 -1.94 -15.20
N ASP A 49 3.87 -1.90 -16.24
CA ASP A 49 3.58 -0.67 -16.97
C ASP A 49 2.20 -0.10 -16.61
N GLY A 50 1.59 -0.62 -15.55
CA GLY A 50 0.29 -0.15 -15.07
C GLY A 50 0.40 1.06 -14.16
N THR A 51 -0.60 1.23 -13.31
CA THR A 51 -0.64 2.33 -12.35
C THR A 51 0.50 2.22 -11.35
N GLU A 52 1.18 3.34 -11.09
CA GLU A 52 2.25 3.41 -10.12
C GLU A 52 1.73 3.97 -8.81
N LEU A 53 2.30 3.52 -7.71
CA LEU A 53 2.04 4.07 -6.39
C LEU A 53 3.19 5.02 -6.03
N HIS A 54 2.86 6.29 -5.87
CA HIS A 54 3.82 7.33 -5.49
C HIS A 54 3.90 7.38 -3.97
N LEU A 55 5.09 7.14 -3.43
CA LEU A 55 5.36 7.21 -2.00
C LEU A 55 5.81 8.64 -1.70
N GLU A 56 4.98 9.37 -0.95
CA GLU A 56 5.24 10.78 -0.70
C GLU A 56 5.37 11.06 0.78
N ARG A 57 6.39 11.86 1.15
CA ARG A 57 6.58 12.22 2.55
C ARG A 57 5.41 13.05 3.06
N ASN A 58 5.04 12.84 4.30
CA ASN A 58 3.92 13.51 4.94
C ASN A 58 4.32 14.83 5.59
N ASP A 59 5.24 15.58 4.97
CA ASP A 59 5.75 16.84 5.54
C ASP A 59 4.68 17.92 5.59
N ASN A 60 3.72 17.90 4.68
CA ASN A 60 2.61 18.84 4.69
C ASN A 60 1.74 18.57 5.94
N PRO A 61 1.53 19.59 6.80
CA PRO A 61 0.73 19.39 8.02
C PRO A 61 -0.67 18.86 7.78
N ALA A 62 -1.31 19.23 6.67
CA ALA A 62 -2.63 18.71 6.32
C ALA A 62 -2.58 17.23 6.00
N ALA A 63 -1.55 16.80 5.26
CA ALA A 63 -1.35 15.40 4.93
C ALA A 63 -1.08 14.57 6.18
N LYS A 64 -0.22 15.09 7.06
CA LYS A 64 0.11 14.41 8.32
C LYS A 64 -1.13 14.26 9.21
N ALA A 65 -1.92 15.31 9.35
CA ALA A 65 -3.12 15.27 10.17
C ALA A 65 -4.15 14.29 9.60
N TYR A 66 -4.34 14.31 8.29
CA TYR A 66 -5.25 13.39 7.61
C TYR A 66 -4.81 11.93 7.78
N GLN A 67 -3.54 11.65 7.54
CA GLN A 67 -2.96 10.33 7.69
C GLN A 67 -3.16 9.79 9.11
N GLN A 68 -2.84 10.62 10.09
CA GLN A 68 -2.96 10.26 11.50
C GLN A 68 -4.41 9.98 11.87
N ALA A 69 -5.35 10.79 11.40
CA ALA A 69 -6.77 10.61 11.68
C ALA A 69 -7.28 9.29 11.07
N LEU A 70 -6.90 8.97 9.85
CA LEU A 70 -7.29 7.70 9.23
C LEU A 70 -6.76 6.51 10.03
N PHE A 71 -5.49 6.58 10.43
CA PHE A 71 -4.87 5.49 11.18
C PHE A 71 -5.58 5.26 12.52
N GLU A 72 -5.88 6.36 13.24
CA GLU A 72 -6.56 6.27 14.53
C GLU A 72 -7.99 5.74 14.40
N GLN A 73 -8.64 6.02 13.28
CA GLN A 73 -9.99 5.55 13.00
C GLN A 73 -10.02 4.11 12.47
N GLY A 74 -8.86 3.51 12.22
CA GLY A 74 -8.80 2.19 11.63
C GLY A 74 -9.18 2.17 10.16
N GLN A 75 -9.02 3.31 9.46
CA GLN A 75 -9.37 3.44 8.05
C GLN A 75 -8.15 3.17 7.19
N PRO A 76 -8.25 2.26 6.20
CA PRO A 76 -7.15 2.04 5.26
C PRO A 76 -6.85 3.29 4.44
N ALA A 77 -5.57 3.61 4.29
CA ALA A 77 -5.12 4.69 3.43
C ALA A 77 -5.10 4.27 1.96
N ALA A 78 -4.99 2.98 1.69
CA ALA A 78 -4.97 2.44 0.34
C ALA A 78 -5.51 1.02 0.34
N MET A 79 -6.03 0.59 -0.80
CA MET A 79 -6.51 -0.77 -1.01
C MET A 79 -5.79 -1.36 -2.20
N PHE A 80 -5.24 -2.56 -1.99
CA PHE A 80 -4.57 -3.32 -3.04
C PHE A 80 -5.35 -4.59 -3.28
N TYR A 81 -5.34 -5.09 -4.50
CA TYR A 81 -6.11 -6.26 -4.88
C TYR A 81 -5.18 -7.42 -5.21
N THR A 82 -5.59 -8.61 -4.85
CA THR A 82 -4.81 -9.82 -5.05
C THR A 82 -5.74 -10.97 -5.43
N ASP A 83 -5.18 -11.96 -6.11
CA ASP A 83 -5.91 -13.19 -6.41
C ASP A 83 -5.92 -14.17 -5.24
N ASP A 84 -5.06 -13.97 -4.25
CA ASP A 84 -4.92 -14.92 -3.14
C ASP A 84 -4.44 -14.19 -1.88
N VAL A 85 -5.38 -13.69 -1.10
CA VAL A 85 -5.07 -12.91 0.11
C VAL A 85 -4.44 -13.77 1.20
N LYS A 86 -4.79 -15.05 1.27
CA LYS A 86 -4.21 -15.95 2.28
C LYS A 86 -2.74 -16.21 2.00
N ARG A 87 -2.38 -16.41 0.73
CA ARG A 87 -0.99 -16.55 0.32
C ARG A 87 -0.18 -15.31 0.66
N ASP A 88 -0.72 -14.13 0.37
CA ASP A 88 -0.03 -12.86 0.65
C ASP A 88 0.11 -12.66 2.16
N TYR A 89 -0.92 -12.98 2.92
CA TYR A 89 -0.86 -12.91 4.38
C TYR A 89 0.23 -13.83 4.94
N GLU A 90 0.27 -15.09 4.51
CA GLU A 90 1.27 -16.03 4.97
C GLU A 90 2.70 -15.58 4.63
N ARG A 91 2.87 -14.96 3.48
CA ARG A 91 4.16 -14.43 3.05
C ARG A 91 4.59 -13.20 3.87
N MET A 92 3.63 -12.37 4.29
CA MET A 92 3.91 -11.08 4.91
C MET A 92 3.90 -11.11 6.45
N LYS A 93 3.22 -12.06 7.05
CA LYS A 93 2.85 -11.99 8.47
C LYS A 93 4.04 -11.91 9.43
N ASP A 94 5.19 -12.44 9.07
CA ASP A 94 6.38 -12.40 9.94
C ASP A 94 7.09 -11.05 9.87
N ALA A 95 6.83 -10.26 8.82
CA ALA A 95 7.48 -8.97 8.59
C ALA A 95 6.52 -7.80 8.70
N ALA A 96 5.22 -8.05 8.85
CA ALA A 96 4.20 -7.00 8.93
C ALA A 96 3.21 -7.30 10.06
N GLU A 97 2.80 -6.23 10.73
CA GLU A 97 1.73 -6.34 11.74
C GLU A 97 0.39 -6.29 11.04
N PHE A 98 -0.38 -7.37 11.14
CA PHE A 98 -1.74 -7.40 10.61
C PHE A 98 -2.73 -7.01 11.72
N LYS A 99 -3.52 -5.97 11.44
CA LYS A 99 -4.63 -5.59 12.32
C LYS A 99 -5.82 -6.50 12.11
N MET A 100 -5.93 -7.08 10.91
CA MET A 100 -6.98 -8.00 10.57
C MET A 100 -6.38 -9.08 9.67
N PRO A 101 -6.39 -10.36 10.10
CA PRO A 101 -6.01 -11.45 9.20
C PRO A 101 -7.08 -11.65 8.13
N PRO A 102 -6.82 -12.50 7.12
CA PRO A 102 -7.82 -12.74 6.08
C PRO A 102 -9.19 -13.06 6.66
N THR A 103 -10.17 -12.25 6.32
CA THR A 103 -11.51 -12.28 6.89
C THR A 103 -12.53 -12.15 5.77
N LYS A 104 -13.48 -13.09 5.73
CA LYS A 104 -14.54 -13.07 4.74
C LYS A 104 -15.52 -11.97 5.07
N VAL A 105 -15.82 -11.13 4.08
CA VAL A 105 -16.87 -10.11 4.17
C VAL A 105 -17.78 -10.25 2.95
N THR A 106 -18.78 -9.39 2.81
CA THR A 106 -19.66 -9.46 1.65
C THR A 106 -18.88 -9.15 0.39
N GLY A 107 -18.83 -10.12 -0.53
CA GLY A 107 -18.22 -9.94 -1.85
C GLY A 107 -16.72 -10.08 -1.92
N SER A 108 -16.03 -10.29 -0.80
CA SER A 108 -14.57 -10.38 -0.81
C SER A 108 -14.03 -11.01 0.46
N THR A 109 -12.73 -11.27 0.44
CA THR A 109 -11.95 -11.61 1.64
C THR A 109 -10.88 -10.54 1.76
N ILE A 110 -10.77 -9.94 2.94
CA ILE A 110 -9.87 -8.81 3.17
C ILE A 110 -8.90 -9.09 4.31
N ALA A 111 -7.76 -8.43 4.27
CA ALA A 111 -6.81 -8.37 5.37
C ALA A 111 -6.33 -6.92 5.49
N GLN A 112 -5.92 -6.51 6.69
CA GLN A 112 -5.42 -5.17 6.93
C GLN A 112 -4.09 -5.24 7.65
N ALA A 113 -3.10 -4.51 7.15
CA ALA A 113 -1.75 -4.50 7.69
C ALA A 113 -1.29 -3.07 7.95
N ASN A 114 -0.40 -2.93 8.93
CA ASN A 114 0.30 -1.70 9.21
C ASN A 114 1.51 -1.62 8.27
N ASP A 115 1.61 -0.53 7.49
CA ASP A 115 2.72 -0.38 6.54
C ASP A 115 4.00 0.12 7.21
N THR A 116 4.00 0.29 8.53
CA THR A 116 5.10 0.83 9.34
C THR A 116 5.40 2.30 9.09
N CYS A 117 4.69 2.93 8.17
CA CYS A 117 4.93 4.33 7.76
C CYS A 117 3.77 5.25 8.08
N GLY A 118 2.88 4.82 8.98
CA GLY A 118 1.76 5.62 9.45
C GLY A 118 0.43 5.27 8.81
N ASN A 119 0.35 4.18 8.06
CA ASN A 119 -0.88 3.80 7.36
C ASN A 119 -1.33 2.39 7.69
N LEU A 120 -2.65 2.20 7.65
CA LEU A 120 -3.21 0.87 7.42
C LEU A 120 -3.42 0.71 5.91
N ILE A 121 -3.10 -0.46 5.39
CA ILE A 121 -3.40 -0.83 4.01
C ILE A 121 -4.32 -2.04 4.04
N GLN A 122 -5.21 -2.11 3.07
CA GLN A 122 -6.11 -3.25 2.94
C GLN A 122 -5.74 -4.05 1.70
N ILE A 123 -5.68 -5.37 1.87
CA ILE A 123 -5.45 -6.31 0.77
C ILE A 123 -6.77 -7.02 0.55
N THR A 124 -7.28 -6.94 -0.68
CA THR A 124 -8.62 -7.41 -1.02
C THR A 124 -8.55 -8.47 -2.09
N GLN A 125 -9.17 -9.62 -1.82
CA GLN A 125 -9.44 -10.63 -2.81
C GLN A 125 -10.93 -10.63 -3.09
N LEU A 126 -11.32 -10.24 -4.30
CA LEU A 126 -12.72 -10.25 -4.69
C LEU A 126 -13.21 -11.69 -4.83
N ASP A 127 -14.47 -11.91 -4.50
CA ASP A 127 -15.10 -13.19 -4.80
C ASP A 127 -15.06 -13.39 -6.31
N ARG A 128 -15.03 -14.65 -6.72
CA ARG A 128 -14.98 -14.96 -8.13
C ARG A 128 -16.19 -14.39 -8.85
N VAL A 129 -15.92 -13.60 -9.88
CA VAL A 129 -16.96 -13.02 -10.70
C VAL A 129 -17.34 -13.98 -11.82
N ARG A 130 -18.62 -14.16 -12.02
CA ARG A 130 -19.15 -14.95 -13.12
C ARG A 130 -19.40 -14.06 -14.32
N THR A 131 -18.92 -14.44 -15.45
CA THR A 131 -19.16 -13.73 -16.71
C THR A 131 -19.89 -14.60 -17.69
#